data_012ad79515d3da68f362d9025650d19c
#
_entry.id   012ad79515d3da68f362d9025650d19c
#
_cell.length_a   1.000
_cell.length_b   1.000
_cell.length_c   1.000
_cell.angle_alpha   90.00
_cell.angle_beta   90.00
_cell.angle_gamma   90.00
#
_symmetry.space_group_name_H-M   'P 1'
#
loop_
_entity.id
_entity.type
_entity.pdbx_description
1 polymer ?
#
loop_
_entity_poly.entity_id
_entity_poly.type
_entity_poly.pdbx_seq_one_letter_code
_entity_poly.pdbx_strand_id
1 'polypeptide(L)'
;MNLLEVGIPTVPLRGMVVYPNIVIHLDIGRDKSIKAVEAAMNEDRILAVVTQKDDAVDAPTVHDLAQMGTLVKIKQMLRLPGGIVRVLVEGITRIRLMNITSMDPYYIGDYERVASEFEDDVELEAYRRLVQAKFGEWAEEAKSVTDEGVTRVMELRNPCELADQVAFLLPINNLKRQELLEELSVARRLNMIVGILNMELQISDLENSINNQVRQSMEKAQKEYFLREKIRVIHDELGDKGDPEEEAEELRVKLKALNLSEDVHTRIDKEISRYSRCLLYTSPSP
;
A
#
# COMPACT_ATOMS: atom_id res chain seq x y z
N MET A 1 -13.57 -20.75 -28.92
CA MET A 1 -12.66 -21.86 -29.24
C MET A 1 -11.39 -21.62 -28.43
N ASN A 2 -11.21 -22.38 -27.34
CA ASN A 2 -10.04 -22.19 -26.49
C ASN A 2 -8.81 -22.71 -27.22
N LEU A 3 -7.85 -21.83 -27.47
CA LEU A 3 -6.58 -22.18 -28.12
C LEU A 3 -5.64 -22.79 -27.08
N LEU A 4 -5.17 -24.01 -27.37
CA LEU A 4 -4.16 -24.67 -26.54
C LEU A 4 -2.77 -24.20 -26.98
N GLU A 5 -1.99 -23.72 -26.04
CA GLU A 5 -0.59 -23.36 -26.19
C GLU A 5 0.27 -24.46 -25.56
N VAL A 6 1.08 -25.12 -26.35
CA VAL A 6 1.84 -26.29 -25.91
C VAL A 6 3.34 -25.98 -25.93
N GLY A 7 4.04 -26.42 -24.90
CA GLY A 7 5.50 -26.29 -24.85
C GLY A 7 6.02 -24.88 -24.58
N ILE A 8 5.25 -24.02 -23.93
CA ILE A 8 5.62 -22.63 -23.70
C ILE A 8 6.64 -22.51 -22.58
N PRO A 9 7.79 -21.82 -22.80
CA PRO A 9 8.71 -21.45 -21.74
C PRO A 9 7.98 -20.67 -20.63
N THR A 10 8.24 -21.05 -19.38
CA THR A 10 7.46 -20.55 -18.23
C THR A 10 8.38 -19.95 -17.19
N VAL A 11 7.99 -18.80 -16.66
CA VAL A 11 8.67 -18.11 -15.54
C VAL A 11 7.73 -17.99 -14.35
N PRO A 12 8.03 -18.70 -13.24
CA PRO A 12 7.37 -18.46 -11.96
C PRO A 12 7.77 -17.09 -11.40
N LEU A 13 6.77 -16.22 -11.16
CA LEU A 13 6.96 -14.89 -10.58
C LEU A 13 6.76 -14.93 -9.08
N ARG A 14 7.62 -14.21 -8.34
CA ARG A 14 7.48 -13.96 -6.90
C ARG A 14 6.93 -12.56 -6.67
N GLY A 15 5.93 -12.47 -5.81
CA GLY A 15 5.44 -11.18 -5.34
C GLY A 15 4.86 -10.28 -6.42
N MET A 16 4.48 -10.83 -7.59
CA MET A 16 4.02 -10.04 -8.73
C MET A 16 2.99 -10.81 -9.56
N VAL A 17 1.98 -10.07 -10.04
CA VAL A 17 0.98 -10.55 -11.00
C VAL A 17 1.04 -9.66 -12.23
N VAL A 18 1.09 -10.26 -13.42
CA VAL A 18 1.09 -9.54 -14.70
C VAL A 18 -0.30 -9.65 -15.31
N TYR A 19 -0.83 -8.54 -15.79
CA TYR A 19 -2.13 -8.50 -16.47
C TYR A 19 -1.98 -8.36 -17.99
N PRO A 20 -2.98 -8.78 -18.78
CA PRO A 20 -3.03 -8.47 -20.21
C PRO A 20 -2.96 -6.95 -20.47
N ASN A 21 -2.45 -6.56 -21.64
CA ASN A 21 -2.28 -5.18 -22.09
C ASN A 21 -1.41 -4.27 -21.19
N ILE A 22 -0.73 -4.85 -20.20
CA ILE A 22 0.22 -4.13 -19.34
C ILE A 22 1.65 -4.37 -19.83
N VAL A 23 2.40 -3.28 -19.91
CA VAL A 23 3.83 -3.31 -20.23
C VAL A 23 4.63 -3.09 -18.94
N ILE A 24 5.48 -4.03 -18.59
CA ILE A 24 6.22 -4.01 -17.31
C ILE A 24 7.61 -4.59 -17.44
N HIS A 25 8.52 -4.09 -16.60
CA HIS A 25 9.85 -4.69 -16.42
C HIS A 25 9.81 -5.80 -15.39
N LEU A 26 10.39 -6.94 -15.73
CA LEU A 26 10.61 -8.06 -14.82
C LEU A 26 12.11 -8.24 -14.60
N ASP A 27 12.53 -8.28 -13.33
CA ASP A 27 13.91 -8.58 -12.96
C ASP A 27 14.02 -10.07 -12.60
N ILE A 28 14.75 -10.82 -13.41
CA ILE A 28 14.85 -12.27 -13.34
C ILE A 28 16.26 -12.64 -12.90
N GLY A 29 16.37 -13.32 -11.74
CA GLY A 29 17.66 -13.72 -11.17
C GLY A 29 17.85 -15.24 -11.04
N ARG A 30 16.80 -16.06 -11.21
CA ARG A 30 16.93 -17.52 -11.12
C ARG A 30 17.43 -18.11 -12.43
N ASP A 31 18.42 -18.99 -12.38
CA ASP A 31 19.03 -19.63 -13.57
C ASP A 31 17.99 -20.28 -14.49
N LYS A 32 17.02 -21.02 -13.92
CA LYS A 32 15.96 -21.67 -14.72
C LYS A 32 15.06 -20.64 -15.43
N SER A 33 14.74 -19.54 -14.75
CA SER A 33 13.94 -18.46 -15.34
C SER A 33 14.70 -17.69 -16.40
N ILE A 34 16.01 -17.47 -16.22
CA ILE A 34 16.89 -16.85 -17.23
C ILE A 34 16.94 -17.72 -18.49
N LYS A 35 17.14 -19.04 -18.33
CA LYS A 35 17.13 -19.99 -19.46
C LYS A 35 15.78 -20.01 -20.18
N ALA A 36 14.65 -19.93 -19.47
CA ALA A 36 13.33 -19.84 -20.07
C ALA A 36 13.18 -18.59 -20.95
N VAL A 37 13.64 -17.43 -20.45
CA VAL A 37 13.64 -16.17 -21.22
C VAL A 37 14.55 -16.26 -22.44
N GLU A 38 15.75 -16.81 -22.30
CA GLU A 38 16.69 -17.00 -23.43
C GLU A 38 16.12 -17.95 -24.50
N ALA A 39 15.45 -19.04 -24.08
CA ALA A 39 14.76 -19.92 -25.01
C ALA A 39 13.63 -19.17 -25.74
N ALA A 40 12.77 -18.46 -25.03
CA ALA A 40 11.71 -17.66 -25.63
C ALA A 40 12.25 -16.58 -26.60
N MET A 41 13.39 -15.95 -26.29
CA MET A 41 14.02 -14.95 -27.17
C MET A 41 14.53 -15.52 -28.48
N ASN A 42 14.92 -16.80 -28.50
CA ASN A 42 15.41 -17.51 -29.71
C ASN A 42 14.25 -17.99 -30.61
N GLU A 43 13.04 -18.00 -30.11
CA GLU A 43 11.84 -18.42 -30.83
C GLU A 43 10.93 -17.20 -31.17
N ASP A 44 9.68 -17.24 -30.76
CA ASP A 44 8.64 -16.25 -31.07
C ASP A 44 8.55 -15.10 -30.04
N ARG A 45 9.40 -15.12 -29.01
CA ARG A 45 9.43 -14.20 -27.87
C ARG A 45 8.19 -14.30 -26.98
N ILE A 46 7.51 -15.42 -27.02
CA ILE A 46 6.36 -15.72 -26.19
C ILE A 46 6.83 -16.43 -24.93
N LEU A 47 6.31 -15.98 -23.78
CA LEU A 47 6.65 -16.51 -22.48
C LEU A 47 5.36 -16.60 -21.64
N ALA A 48 5.21 -17.68 -20.88
CA ALA A 48 4.17 -17.76 -19.86
C ALA A 48 4.72 -17.25 -18.52
N VAL A 49 3.99 -16.34 -17.89
CA VAL A 49 4.30 -15.88 -16.52
C VAL A 49 3.18 -16.30 -15.59
N VAL A 50 3.54 -16.95 -14.50
CA VAL A 50 2.61 -17.52 -13.54
C VAL A 50 3.05 -17.14 -12.13
N THR A 51 2.16 -16.64 -11.31
CA THR A 51 2.46 -16.22 -9.94
C THR A 51 2.70 -17.44 -9.06
N GLN A 52 3.74 -17.39 -8.26
CA GLN A 52 4.03 -18.39 -7.23
C GLN A 52 3.16 -18.10 -6.01
N LYS A 53 2.51 -19.14 -5.42
CA LYS A 53 1.63 -18.98 -4.25
C LYS A 53 2.38 -18.64 -2.97
N ASP A 54 3.58 -19.22 -2.82
CA ASP A 54 4.46 -18.97 -1.68
C ASP A 54 5.82 -18.49 -2.19
N ASP A 55 6.14 -17.24 -1.87
CA ASP A 55 7.39 -16.59 -2.31
C ASP A 55 8.65 -17.20 -1.67
N ALA A 56 8.51 -17.97 -0.58
CA ALA A 56 9.63 -18.60 0.13
C ALA A 56 10.17 -19.84 -0.59
N VAL A 57 9.39 -20.46 -1.46
CA VAL A 57 9.80 -21.69 -2.16
C VAL A 57 10.77 -21.37 -3.30
N ASP A 58 12.00 -21.85 -3.25
CA ASP A 58 13.01 -21.57 -4.27
C ASP A 58 12.80 -22.34 -5.58
N ALA A 59 12.38 -23.59 -5.52
CA ALA A 59 12.10 -24.45 -6.67
C ALA A 59 10.63 -24.87 -6.65
N PRO A 60 9.71 -24.02 -7.16
CA PRO A 60 8.27 -24.28 -7.10
C PRO A 60 7.90 -25.50 -7.97
N THR A 61 7.01 -26.31 -7.42
CA THR A 61 6.31 -27.38 -8.15
C THR A 61 5.05 -26.84 -8.81
N VAL A 62 4.35 -27.66 -9.59
CA VAL A 62 3.06 -27.28 -10.21
C VAL A 62 2.03 -26.82 -9.16
N HIS A 63 2.03 -27.42 -7.98
CA HIS A 63 1.09 -27.09 -6.89
C HIS A 63 1.37 -25.73 -6.24
N ASP A 64 2.61 -25.27 -6.33
CA ASP A 64 3.05 -23.96 -5.80
C ASP A 64 2.74 -22.81 -6.76
N LEU A 65 2.27 -23.10 -7.96
CA LEU A 65 1.92 -22.12 -8.98
C LEU A 65 0.42 -21.82 -8.95
N ALA A 66 0.05 -20.57 -9.24
CA ALA A 66 -1.32 -20.21 -9.49
C ALA A 66 -1.84 -20.89 -10.77
N GLN A 67 -3.13 -21.18 -10.81
CA GLN A 67 -3.74 -21.81 -12.00
C GLN A 67 -3.87 -20.85 -13.17
N MET A 68 -4.06 -19.56 -12.88
CA MET A 68 -4.16 -18.52 -13.89
C MET A 68 -2.87 -17.70 -13.93
N GLY A 69 -2.40 -17.48 -15.15
CA GLY A 69 -1.27 -16.61 -15.44
C GLY A 69 -1.53 -15.75 -16.66
N THR A 70 -0.47 -15.17 -17.19
CA THR A 70 -0.54 -14.32 -18.39
C THR A 70 0.49 -14.76 -19.41
N LEU A 71 0.06 -14.92 -20.65
CA LEU A 71 0.94 -15.06 -21.79
C LEU A 71 1.51 -13.67 -22.12
N VAL A 72 2.82 -13.55 -22.18
CA VAL A 72 3.48 -12.28 -22.42
C VAL A 72 4.39 -12.33 -23.62
N LYS A 73 4.61 -11.19 -24.27
CA LYS A 73 5.58 -11.02 -25.33
C LYS A 73 6.77 -10.23 -24.84
N ILE A 74 7.96 -10.75 -25.01
CA ILE A 74 9.22 -10.08 -24.67
C ILE A 74 9.49 -9.00 -25.73
N LYS A 75 9.52 -7.73 -25.30
CA LYS A 75 9.87 -6.59 -26.16
C LYS A 75 11.37 -6.32 -26.17
N GLN A 76 11.98 -6.38 -24.98
CA GLN A 76 13.39 -6.09 -24.79
C GLN A 76 13.97 -6.92 -23.65
N MET A 77 15.22 -7.31 -23.79
CA MET A 77 15.99 -7.99 -22.74
C MET A 77 17.31 -7.25 -22.52
N LEU A 78 17.66 -7.03 -21.27
CA LEU A 78 18.90 -6.38 -20.84
C LEU A 78 19.56 -7.20 -19.73
N ARG A 79 20.84 -7.50 -19.89
CA ARG A 79 21.63 -8.15 -18.83
C ARG A 79 22.22 -7.09 -17.90
N LEU A 80 21.94 -7.20 -16.63
CA LEU A 80 22.45 -6.34 -15.59
C LEU A 80 23.66 -6.95 -14.87
N PRO A 81 24.52 -6.14 -14.23
CA PRO A 81 25.56 -6.64 -13.35
C PRO A 81 24.98 -7.52 -12.24
N GLY A 82 25.70 -8.58 -11.86
CA GLY A 82 25.23 -9.52 -10.82
C GLY A 82 24.39 -10.68 -11.33
N GLY A 83 24.33 -10.91 -12.67
CA GLY A 83 23.62 -12.06 -13.25
C GLY A 83 22.10 -11.90 -13.35
N ILE A 84 21.56 -10.72 -13.07
CA ILE A 84 20.14 -10.42 -13.21
C ILE A 84 19.83 -10.08 -14.67
N VAL A 85 18.74 -10.61 -15.19
CA VAL A 85 18.22 -10.27 -16.52
C VAL A 85 16.93 -9.45 -16.35
N ARG A 86 16.95 -8.22 -16.84
CA ARG A 86 15.76 -7.35 -16.92
C ARG A 86 15.09 -7.54 -18.27
N VAL A 87 13.82 -7.89 -18.25
CA VAL A 87 13.02 -8.04 -19.46
C VAL A 87 11.84 -7.08 -19.44
N LEU A 88 11.61 -6.39 -20.56
CA LEU A 88 10.39 -5.64 -20.80
C LEU A 88 9.41 -6.58 -21.47
N VAL A 89 8.30 -6.83 -20.82
CA VAL A 89 7.23 -7.69 -21.33
C VAL A 89 5.93 -6.94 -21.50
N GLU A 90 5.14 -7.37 -22.46
CA GLU A 90 3.77 -6.94 -22.69
C GLU A 90 2.84 -8.12 -22.49
N GLY A 91 1.85 -7.99 -21.60
CA GLY A 91 0.81 -9.00 -21.42
C GLY A 91 -0.07 -9.11 -22.67
N ILE A 92 -0.31 -10.34 -23.15
CA ILE A 92 -1.14 -10.60 -24.32
C ILE A 92 -2.54 -11.03 -23.89
N THR A 93 -2.63 -12.12 -23.11
CA THR A 93 -3.88 -12.74 -22.73
C THR A 93 -3.75 -13.56 -21.46
N ARG A 94 -4.87 -13.79 -20.79
CA ARG A 94 -4.95 -14.75 -19.68
C ARG A 94 -4.74 -16.16 -20.18
N ILE A 95 -4.02 -16.96 -19.38
CA ILE A 95 -3.79 -18.37 -19.64
C ILE A 95 -4.10 -19.18 -18.38
N ARG A 96 -4.66 -20.36 -18.58
CA ARG A 96 -4.85 -21.36 -17.52
C ARG A 96 -3.79 -22.44 -17.65
N LEU A 97 -3.06 -22.67 -16.59
CA LEU A 97 -2.08 -23.75 -16.52
C LEU A 97 -2.78 -25.12 -16.56
N MET A 98 -2.47 -25.92 -17.56
CA MET A 98 -2.98 -27.29 -17.71
C MET A 98 -1.99 -28.29 -17.14
N ASN A 99 -0.73 -28.15 -17.52
CA ASN A 99 0.34 -29.06 -17.09
C ASN A 99 1.71 -28.39 -17.18
N ILE A 100 2.67 -28.85 -16.38
CA ILE A 100 4.10 -28.56 -16.55
C ILE A 100 4.76 -29.83 -17.11
N THR A 101 5.21 -29.75 -18.34
CA THR A 101 5.78 -30.88 -19.08
C THR A 101 7.27 -31.11 -18.78
N SER A 102 7.99 -30.03 -18.42
CA SER A 102 9.40 -30.11 -18.00
C SER A 102 9.71 -29.04 -16.94
N MET A 103 10.64 -29.40 -16.06
CA MET A 103 11.18 -28.45 -15.04
C MET A 103 12.68 -28.25 -15.20
N ASP A 104 13.32 -28.93 -16.17
CA ASP A 104 14.75 -28.87 -16.43
C ASP A 104 15.04 -28.93 -17.95
N PRO A 105 15.87 -28.05 -18.53
CA PRO A 105 16.69 -27.01 -17.88
C PRO A 105 15.93 -25.75 -17.43
N TYR A 106 14.67 -25.60 -17.81
CA TYR A 106 13.74 -24.56 -17.41
C TYR A 106 12.30 -25.11 -17.40
N TYR A 107 11.36 -24.33 -16.86
CA TYR A 107 9.96 -24.75 -16.85
C TYR A 107 9.34 -24.62 -18.24
N ILE A 108 8.66 -25.66 -18.66
CA ILE A 108 7.87 -25.72 -19.90
C ILE A 108 6.47 -26.16 -19.51
N GLY A 109 5.47 -25.41 -19.93
CA GLY A 109 4.08 -25.71 -19.62
C GLY A 109 3.15 -25.69 -20.82
N ASP A 110 2.02 -26.36 -20.64
CA ASP A 110 0.90 -26.36 -21.57
C ASP A 110 -0.21 -25.52 -20.95
N TYR A 111 -0.78 -24.63 -21.76
CA TYR A 111 -1.75 -23.62 -21.32
C TYR A 111 -2.95 -23.55 -22.23
N GLU A 112 -4.08 -23.25 -21.64
CA GLU A 112 -5.29 -22.89 -22.34
C GLU A 112 -5.44 -21.35 -22.34
N ARG A 113 -5.62 -20.72 -23.50
CA ARG A 113 -5.96 -19.31 -23.56
C ARG A 113 -7.38 -19.11 -23.07
N VAL A 114 -7.57 -18.17 -22.15
CA VAL A 114 -8.86 -17.88 -21.55
C VAL A 114 -9.24 -16.45 -21.86
N ALA A 115 -10.37 -16.28 -22.53
CA ALA A 115 -10.96 -14.96 -22.82
C ALA A 115 -11.76 -14.47 -21.61
N SER A 116 -11.77 -13.17 -21.41
CA SER A 116 -12.70 -12.54 -20.47
C SER A 116 -14.14 -12.63 -21.02
N GLU A 117 -15.08 -12.85 -20.11
CA GLU A 117 -16.51 -12.97 -20.42
C GLU A 117 -17.20 -11.65 -20.13
N PHE A 118 -17.84 -11.08 -21.15
CA PHE A 118 -18.67 -9.89 -20.97
C PHE A 118 -19.74 -9.83 -22.05
N GLU A 119 -20.86 -9.28 -21.66
CA GLU A 119 -21.90 -8.80 -22.58
C GLU A 119 -21.82 -7.28 -22.53
N ASP A 120 -21.82 -6.65 -23.72
CA ASP A 120 -21.78 -5.19 -23.83
C ASP A 120 -23.20 -4.64 -23.59
N ASP A 121 -23.51 -4.41 -22.33
CA ASP A 121 -24.80 -3.94 -21.86
C ASP A 121 -24.70 -2.63 -21.06
N VAL A 122 -25.85 -2.09 -20.68
CA VAL A 122 -25.96 -0.85 -19.92
C VAL A 122 -25.32 -0.97 -18.53
N GLU A 123 -25.35 -2.15 -17.93
CA GLU A 123 -24.77 -2.40 -16.62
C GLU A 123 -23.24 -2.33 -16.67
N LEU A 124 -22.63 -2.96 -17.67
CA LEU A 124 -21.18 -2.92 -17.88
C LEU A 124 -20.68 -1.49 -18.10
N GLU A 125 -21.40 -0.71 -18.91
CA GLU A 125 -21.07 0.71 -19.13
C GLU A 125 -21.23 1.54 -17.86
N ALA A 126 -22.20 1.24 -17.01
CA ALA A 126 -22.35 1.89 -15.71
C ALA A 126 -21.16 1.59 -14.79
N TYR A 127 -20.73 0.31 -14.69
CA TYR A 127 -19.53 -0.06 -13.93
C TYR A 127 -18.27 0.60 -14.47
N ARG A 128 -18.11 0.65 -15.79
CA ARG A 128 -16.97 1.32 -16.43
C ARG A 128 -16.85 2.77 -15.98
N ARG A 129 -17.94 3.53 -16.06
CA ARG A 129 -17.99 4.94 -15.64
C ARG A 129 -17.75 5.11 -14.14
N LEU A 130 -18.32 4.21 -13.34
CA LEU A 130 -18.16 4.25 -11.90
C LEU A 130 -16.70 4.00 -11.48
N VAL A 131 -16.03 3.01 -12.11
CA VAL A 131 -14.61 2.74 -11.87
C VAL A 131 -13.76 3.95 -12.23
N GLN A 132 -14.00 4.57 -13.41
CA GLN A 132 -13.25 5.76 -13.82
C GLN A 132 -13.44 6.92 -12.85
N ALA A 133 -14.68 7.20 -12.43
CA ALA A 133 -14.97 8.26 -11.48
C ALA A 133 -14.26 8.02 -10.12
N LYS A 134 -14.41 6.80 -9.56
CA LYS A 134 -13.79 6.44 -8.29
C LYS A 134 -12.26 6.38 -8.34
N PHE A 135 -11.71 5.93 -9.47
CA PHE A 135 -10.27 5.96 -9.69
C PHE A 135 -9.74 7.39 -9.75
N GLY A 136 -10.46 8.32 -10.39
CA GLY A 136 -10.11 9.73 -10.42
C GLY A 136 -10.09 10.36 -9.02
N GLU A 137 -11.15 10.14 -8.23
CA GLU A 137 -11.23 10.58 -6.83
C GLU A 137 -10.03 10.05 -6.01
N TRP A 138 -9.74 8.76 -6.13
CA TRP A 138 -8.63 8.15 -5.41
C TRP A 138 -7.26 8.66 -5.90
N ALA A 139 -7.07 8.83 -7.20
CA ALA A 139 -5.80 9.24 -7.77
C ALA A 139 -5.40 10.68 -7.42
N GLU A 140 -6.37 11.58 -7.16
CA GLU A 140 -6.11 12.93 -6.66
C GLU A 140 -5.42 12.93 -5.30
N GLU A 141 -5.72 11.94 -4.45
CA GLU A 141 -5.12 11.79 -3.12
C GLU A 141 -3.88 10.91 -3.14
N ALA A 142 -3.85 9.91 -4.02
CA ALA A 142 -2.77 8.94 -4.15
C ALA A 142 -1.56 9.50 -4.88
N LYS A 143 -0.50 9.85 -4.16
CA LYS A 143 0.78 10.32 -4.73
C LYS A 143 1.55 9.27 -5.55
N SER A 144 1.06 8.04 -5.58
CA SER A 144 1.72 6.90 -6.23
C SER A 144 1.41 6.77 -7.73
N VAL A 145 0.38 7.43 -8.22
CA VAL A 145 -0.04 7.37 -9.63
C VAL A 145 0.42 8.63 -10.35
N THR A 146 1.03 8.44 -11.53
CA THR A 146 1.45 9.56 -12.37
C THR A 146 0.27 10.12 -13.16
N ASP A 147 0.32 11.41 -13.51
CA ASP A 147 -0.70 12.08 -14.34
C ASP A 147 -0.95 11.34 -15.67
N GLU A 148 0.12 10.77 -16.24
CA GLU A 148 0.02 9.94 -17.45
C GLU A 148 -0.78 8.66 -17.20
N GLY A 149 -0.59 8.02 -16.04
CA GLY A 149 -1.35 6.84 -15.62
C GLY A 149 -2.83 7.16 -15.44
N VAL A 150 -3.16 8.28 -14.83
CA VAL A 150 -4.54 8.76 -14.66
C VAL A 150 -5.18 9.03 -16.02
N THR A 151 -4.51 9.80 -16.88
CA THR A 151 -5.01 10.14 -18.23
C THR A 151 -5.30 8.87 -19.02
N ARG A 152 -4.38 7.90 -18.99
CA ARG A 152 -4.57 6.63 -19.68
C ARG A 152 -5.81 5.88 -19.19
N VAL A 153 -6.06 5.78 -17.89
CA VAL A 153 -7.26 5.13 -17.33
C VAL A 153 -8.52 5.85 -17.78
N MET A 154 -8.53 7.19 -17.80
CA MET A 154 -9.70 7.98 -18.21
C MET A 154 -10.04 7.83 -19.69
N GLU A 155 -9.06 7.58 -20.55
CA GLU A 155 -9.24 7.41 -21.99
C GLU A 155 -9.68 5.99 -22.39
N LEU A 156 -9.50 4.99 -21.51
CA LEU A 156 -9.84 3.61 -21.80
C LEU A 156 -11.37 3.43 -21.95
N ARG A 157 -11.78 2.95 -23.11
CA ARG A 157 -13.18 2.62 -23.42
C ARG A 157 -13.47 1.13 -23.25
N ASN A 158 -12.48 0.28 -23.48
CA ASN A 158 -12.63 -1.16 -23.34
C ASN A 158 -12.69 -1.54 -21.85
N PRO A 159 -13.81 -2.12 -21.36
CA PRO A 159 -13.96 -2.44 -19.93
C PRO A 159 -12.96 -3.49 -19.43
N CYS A 160 -12.53 -4.43 -20.29
CA CYS A 160 -11.50 -5.42 -19.92
C CYS A 160 -10.16 -4.76 -19.66
N GLU A 161 -9.72 -3.89 -20.59
CA GLU A 161 -8.46 -3.16 -20.47
C GLU A 161 -8.48 -2.20 -19.30
N LEU A 162 -9.61 -1.53 -19.06
CA LEU A 162 -9.80 -0.66 -17.91
C LEU A 162 -9.62 -1.42 -16.61
N ALA A 163 -10.30 -2.57 -16.46
CA ALA A 163 -10.19 -3.38 -15.26
C ALA A 163 -8.75 -3.83 -15.00
N ASP A 164 -8.04 -4.27 -16.03
CA ASP A 164 -6.66 -4.74 -15.92
C ASP A 164 -5.69 -3.59 -15.60
N GLN A 165 -5.88 -2.42 -16.23
CA GLN A 165 -5.06 -1.23 -15.98
C GLN A 165 -5.25 -0.70 -14.56
N VAL A 166 -6.49 -0.60 -14.08
CA VAL A 166 -6.78 -0.14 -12.72
C VAL A 166 -6.26 -1.15 -11.69
N ALA A 167 -6.49 -2.46 -11.89
CA ALA A 167 -5.99 -3.51 -10.99
C ALA A 167 -4.45 -3.47 -10.86
N PHE A 168 -3.75 -3.13 -11.92
CA PHE A 168 -2.29 -2.97 -11.90
C PHE A 168 -1.85 -1.77 -11.07
N LEU A 169 -2.56 -0.63 -11.14
CA LEU A 169 -2.20 0.62 -10.47
C LEU A 169 -2.58 0.65 -8.99
N LEU A 170 -3.57 -0.14 -8.57
CA LEU A 170 -4.04 -0.16 -7.18
C LEU A 170 -2.99 -0.73 -6.20
N PRO A 171 -2.87 -0.18 -4.98
CA PRO A 171 -1.92 -0.62 -3.96
C PRO A 171 -2.42 -1.85 -3.20
N ILE A 172 -2.84 -2.88 -3.92
CA ILE A 172 -3.38 -4.12 -3.37
C ILE A 172 -2.32 -5.22 -3.29
N ASN A 173 -2.52 -6.17 -2.38
CA ASN A 173 -1.62 -7.31 -2.23
C ASN A 173 -1.72 -8.31 -3.41
N ASN A 174 -0.73 -9.20 -3.53
CA ASN A 174 -0.67 -10.15 -4.64
C ASN A 174 -1.80 -11.16 -4.66
N LEU A 175 -2.35 -11.54 -3.50
CA LEU A 175 -3.52 -12.42 -3.44
C LEU A 175 -4.72 -11.76 -4.11
N LYS A 176 -4.98 -10.50 -3.79
CA LYS A 176 -6.08 -9.73 -4.38
C LYS A 176 -5.86 -9.45 -5.87
N ARG A 177 -4.59 -9.22 -6.26
CA ARG A 177 -4.22 -9.11 -7.69
C ARG A 177 -4.50 -10.40 -8.43
N GLN A 178 -4.16 -11.55 -7.83
CA GLN A 178 -4.40 -12.86 -8.42
C GLN A 178 -5.91 -13.16 -8.54
N GLU A 179 -6.71 -12.83 -7.52
CA GLU A 179 -8.17 -12.95 -7.57
C GLU A 179 -8.78 -12.15 -8.74
N LEU A 180 -8.30 -10.91 -8.95
CA LEU A 180 -8.74 -10.08 -10.08
C LEU A 180 -8.29 -10.65 -11.45
N LEU A 181 -7.12 -11.30 -11.52
CA LEU A 181 -6.68 -11.97 -12.74
C LEU A 181 -7.55 -13.19 -13.04
N GLU A 182 -7.94 -13.95 -12.01
CA GLU A 182 -8.73 -15.18 -12.11
C GLU A 182 -10.22 -14.93 -12.40
N GLU A 183 -10.75 -13.76 -12.04
CA GLU A 183 -12.14 -13.41 -12.34
C GLU A 183 -12.31 -13.11 -13.83
N LEU A 184 -13.02 -13.99 -14.52
CA LEU A 184 -13.23 -13.91 -15.98
C LEU A 184 -14.37 -12.97 -16.37
N SER A 185 -15.40 -12.86 -15.52
CA SER A 185 -16.50 -11.92 -15.75
C SER A 185 -16.03 -10.48 -15.55
N VAL A 186 -16.07 -9.70 -16.61
CA VAL A 186 -15.62 -8.29 -16.58
C VAL A 186 -16.48 -7.45 -15.65
N ALA A 187 -17.80 -7.66 -15.63
CA ALA A 187 -18.71 -6.97 -14.73
C ALA A 187 -18.38 -7.23 -13.26
N ARG A 188 -18.15 -8.51 -12.89
CA ARG A 188 -17.74 -8.87 -11.52
C ARG A 188 -16.38 -8.30 -11.16
N ARG A 189 -15.41 -8.32 -12.09
CA ARG A 189 -14.09 -7.74 -11.89
C ARG A 189 -14.17 -6.23 -11.63
N LEU A 190 -14.92 -5.49 -12.41
CA LEU A 190 -15.15 -4.05 -12.24
C LEU A 190 -15.83 -3.77 -10.89
N ASN A 191 -16.84 -4.58 -10.51
CA ASN A 191 -17.49 -4.44 -9.21
C ASN A 191 -16.51 -4.69 -8.03
N MET A 192 -15.63 -5.70 -8.14
CA MET A 192 -14.55 -5.90 -7.15
C MET A 192 -13.63 -4.69 -7.05
N ILE A 193 -13.26 -4.09 -8.19
CA ILE A 193 -12.43 -2.89 -8.25
C ILE A 193 -13.13 -1.70 -7.58
N VAL A 194 -14.43 -1.50 -7.83
CA VAL A 194 -15.22 -0.47 -7.13
C VAL A 194 -15.18 -0.66 -5.62
N GLY A 195 -15.34 -1.91 -5.15
CA GLY A 195 -15.22 -2.22 -3.73
C GLY A 195 -13.85 -1.86 -3.14
N ILE A 196 -12.78 -2.17 -3.85
CA ILE A 196 -11.41 -1.84 -3.46
C ILE A 196 -11.21 -0.32 -3.43
N LEU A 197 -11.60 0.40 -4.48
CA LEU A 197 -11.48 1.85 -4.56
C LEU A 197 -12.25 2.56 -3.43
N ASN A 198 -13.46 2.11 -3.11
CA ASN A 198 -14.21 2.66 -1.99
C ASN A 198 -13.50 2.43 -0.64
N MET A 199 -12.86 1.28 -0.46
CA MET A 199 -12.08 1.00 0.75
C MET A 199 -10.84 1.90 0.82
N GLU A 200 -10.10 2.06 -0.26
CA GLU A 200 -8.92 2.94 -0.33
C GLU A 200 -9.29 4.40 -0.05
N LEU A 201 -10.40 4.91 -0.59
CA LEU A 201 -10.90 6.25 -0.31
C LEU A 201 -11.23 6.42 1.18
N GLN A 202 -11.91 5.45 1.79
CA GLN A 202 -12.20 5.49 3.24
C GLN A 202 -10.93 5.49 4.09
N ILE A 203 -9.91 4.72 3.70
CA ILE A 203 -8.61 4.70 4.38
C ILE A 203 -7.94 6.07 4.26
N SER A 204 -7.92 6.67 3.07
CA SER A 204 -7.36 8.00 2.83
C SER A 204 -8.04 9.08 3.67
N ASP A 205 -9.36 9.10 3.71
CA ASP A 205 -10.15 10.01 4.55
C ASP A 205 -9.78 9.88 6.04
N LEU A 206 -9.64 8.64 6.51
CA LEU A 206 -9.27 8.37 7.90
C LEU A 206 -7.83 8.82 8.20
N GLU A 207 -6.89 8.54 7.31
CA GLU A 207 -5.49 8.99 7.44
C GLU A 207 -5.41 10.53 7.49
N ASN A 208 -6.15 11.22 6.63
CA ASN A 208 -6.23 12.68 6.62
C ASN A 208 -6.80 13.21 7.93
N SER A 209 -7.83 12.58 8.47
CA SER A 209 -8.42 12.94 9.77
C SER A 209 -7.41 12.76 10.91
N ILE A 210 -6.72 11.63 10.97
CA ILE A 210 -5.68 11.34 11.97
C ILE A 210 -4.54 12.36 11.87
N ASN A 211 -4.04 12.61 10.68
CA ASN A 211 -2.95 13.57 10.46
C ASN A 211 -3.33 14.98 10.92
N ASN A 212 -4.58 15.42 10.67
CA ASN A 212 -5.09 16.70 11.14
C ASN A 212 -5.16 16.74 12.67
N GLN A 213 -5.60 15.67 13.34
CA GLN A 213 -5.65 15.60 14.81
C GLN A 213 -4.24 15.66 15.41
N VAL A 214 -3.29 14.92 14.84
CA VAL A 214 -1.89 14.93 15.28
C VAL A 214 -1.30 16.35 15.14
N ARG A 215 -1.51 16.98 13.98
CA ARG A 215 -1.04 18.35 13.73
C ARG A 215 -1.61 19.35 14.74
N GLN A 216 -2.91 19.31 14.99
CA GLN A 216 -3.56 20.17 15.99
C GLN A 216 -3.01 19.93 17.41
N SER A 217 -2.75 18.66 17.76
CA SER A 217 -2.16 18.30 19.04
C SER A 217 -0.73 18.86 19.19
N MET A 218 0.08 18.74 18.13
CA MET A 218 1.44 19.29 18.10
C MET A 218 1.44 20.82 18.19
N GLU A 219 0.56 21.49 17.45
CA GLU A 219 0.41 22.96 17.52
C GLU A 219 0.01 23.44 18.92
N LYS A 220 -0.89 22.73 19.60
CA LYS A 220 -1.27 23.01 21.00
C LYS A 220 -0.09 22.84 21.95
N ALA A 221 0.64 21.73 21.84
CA ALA A 221 1.81 21.47 22.69
C ALA A 221 2.91 22.51 22.48
N GLN A 222 3.20 22.90 21.23
CA GLN A 222 4.18 23.95 20.93
C GLN A 222 3.75 25.31 21.53
N LYS A 223 2.47 25.65 21.38
CA LYS A 223 1.94 26.91 21.96
C LYS A 223 2.02 26.89 23.50
N GLU A 224 1.71 25.79 24.13
CA GLU A 224 1.80 25.63 25.58
C GLU A 224 3.25 25.74 26.05
N TYR A 225 4.18 25.07 25.37
CA TYR A 225 5.62 25.19 25.67
C TYR A 225 6.10 26.65 25.53
N PHE A 226 5.75 27.31 24.43
CA PHE A 226 6.13 28.69 24.21
C PHE A 226 5.56 29.66 25.27
N LEU A 227 4.33 29.43 25.72
CA LEU A 227 3.71 30.25 26.77
C LEU A 227 4.40 30.00 28.12
N ARG A 228 4.74 28.74 28.45
CA ARG A 228 5.50 28.41 29.67
C ARG A 228 6.87 29.07 29.67
N GLU A 229 7.58 29.01 28.55
CA GLU A 229 8.90 29.63 28.42
C GLU A 229 8.83 31.15 28.54
N LYS A 230 7.79 31.80 27.96
CA LYS A 230 7.55 33.23 28.18
C LYS A 230 7.30 33.58 29.65
N ILE A 231 6.51 32.79 30.33
CA ILE A 231 6.24 32.98 31.76
C ILE A 231 7.56 32.86 32.53
N ARG A 232 8.39 31.86 32.25
CA ARG A 232 9.71 31.71 32.89
C ARG A 232 10.61 32.90 32.68
N VAL A 233 10.74 33.39 31.45
CA VAL A 233 11.56 34.61 31.18
C VAL A 233 11.02 35.85 31.90
N ILE A 234 9.71 36.01 32.00
CA ILE A 234 9.10 37.13 32.74
C ILE A 234 9.41 37.02 34.25
N HIS A 235 9.34 35.82 34.85
CA HIS A 235 9.72 35.60 36.26
C HIS A 235 11.21 35.91 36.49
N ASP A 236 12.08 35.51 35.59
CA ASP A 236 13.51 35.80 35.65
C ASP A 236 13.77 37.32 35.59
N GLU A 237 13.07 38.09 34.76
CA GLU A 237 13.20 39.54 34.64
C GLU A 237 12.64 40.29 35.86
N LEU A 238 11.59 39.76 36.48
CA LEU A 238 10.98 40.33 37.68
C LEU A 238 11.81 40.06 38.96
N GLY A 239 12.88 39.23 38.84
CA GLY A 239 13.72 38.89 39.97
C GLY A 239 13.10 37.89 40.94
N ASP A 240 12.03 37.27 40.55
CA ASP A 240 11.33 36.24 41.34
C ASP A 240 12.13 34.93 41.22
N LYS A 241 13.00 34.69 42.18
CA LYS A 241 13.99 33.56 42.17
C LYS A 241 13.38 32.22 42.59
N GLY A 242 12.09 32.02 42.56
CA GLY A 242 11.43 30.77 42.89
C GLY A 242 10.61 30.28 41.70
N ASP A 243 10.95 29.12 41.17
CA ASP A 243 10.00 28.40 40.30
C ASP A 243 8.88 27.87 41.22
N PRO A 244 7.61 28.32 41.04
CA PRO A 244 6.50 27.86 41.87
C PRO A 244 6.32 26.33 41.86
N GLU A 245 6.80 25.66 40.82
CA GLU A 245 6.83 24.19 40.78
C GLU A 245 7.93 23.60 41.66
N GLU A 246 9.15 24.20 41.69
CA GLU A 246 10.23 23.79 42.59
C GLU A 246 9.88 24.04 44.06
N GLU A 247 9.30 25.20 44.36
CA GLU A 247 8.83 25.51 45.73
C GLU A 247 7.68 24.57 46.16
N ALA A 248 6.77 24.25 45.28
CA ALA A 248 5.68 23.29 45.55
C ALA A 248 6.25 21.88 45.84
N GLU A 249 7.27 21.46 45.13
CA GLU A 249 7.90 20.16 45.34
C GLU A 249 8.69 20.13 46.64
N GLU A 250 9.41 21.20 47.01
CA GLU A 250 10.02 21.33 48.31
C GLU A 250 9.00 21.28 49.47
N LEU A 251 7.84 21.95 49.27
CA LEU A 251 6.76 21.92 50.26
C LEU A 251 6.15 20.51 50.36
N ARG A 252 6.04 19.76 49.31
CA ARG A 252 5.60 18.34 49.31
C ARG A 252 6.59 17.45 50.06
N VAL A 253 7.90 17.65 49.85
CA VAL A 253 8.94 16.90 50.56
C VAL A 253 8.87 17.18 52.07
N LYS A 254 8.68 18.47 52.47
CA LYS A 254 8.48 18.87 53.84
C LYS A 254 7.22 18.28 54.44
N LEU A 255 6.09 18.28 53.66
CA LEU A 255 4.83 17.69 54.07
C LEU A 255 4.92 16.19 54.36
N LYS A 256 5.63 15.43 53.54
CA LYS A 256 5.88 14.00 53.76
C LYS A 256 6.71 13.69 54.99
N ALA A 257 7.56 14.61 55.40
CA ALA A 257 8.37 14.46 56.61
C ALA A 257 7.59 14.73 57.92
N LEU A 258 6.38 15.32 57.83
CA LEU A 258 5.52 15.63 58.96
C LEU A 258 4.55 14.46 59.18
N ASN A 259 4.49 13.92 60.37
CA ASN A 259 3.53 12.89 60.80
C ASN A 259 2.13 13.51 61.03
N LEU A 260 1.41 13.86 60.00
CA LEU A 260 0.09 14.45 60.05
C LEU A 260 -1.01 13.39 59.79
N SER A 261 -2.21 13.66 60.26
CA SER A 261 -3.35 12.82 59.94
C SER A 261 -3.66 12.88 58.42
N GLU A 262 -4.20 11.83 57.87
CA GLU A 262 -4.44 11.64 56.43
C GLU A 262 -5.34 12.74 55.85
N ASP A 263 -6.35 13.20 56.59
CA ASP A 263 -7.25 14.32 56.25
C ASP A 263 -6.50 15.65 56.11
N VAL A 264 -5.56 15.94 57.04
CA VAL A 264 -4.79 17.18 57.06
C VAL A 264 -3.76 17.13 55.91
N HIS A 265 -3.11 15.97 55.69
CA HIS A 265 -2.17 15.75 54.59
C HIS A 265 -2.83 16.02 53.22
N THR A 266 -4.02 15.48 53.01
CA THR A 266 -4.78 15.67 51.75
C THR A 266 -5.22 17.13 51.53
N ARG A 267 -5.55 17.86 52.61
CA ARG A 267 -5.91 19.28 52.48
C ARG A 267 -4.72 20.16 52.13
N ILE A 268 -3.58 19.92 52.79
CA ILE A 268 -2.35 20.69 52.52
C ILE A 268 -1.83 20.38 51.10
N ASP A 269 -1.85 19.14 50.67
CA ASP A 269 -1.43 18.76 49.28
C ASP A 269 -2.32 19.40 48.22
N LYS A 270 -3.63 19.55 48.48
CA LYS A 270 -4.53 20.31 47.61
C LYS A 270 -4.15 21.80 47.54
N GLU A 271 -3.79 22.42 48.66
CA GLU A 271 -3.39 23.84 48.69
C GLU A 271 -2.02 24.05 48.02
N ILE A 272 -1.03 23.13 48.20
CA ILE A 272 0.23 23.14 47.48
C ILE A 272 -0.04 23.01 45.94
N SER A 273 -0.96 22.16 45.56
CA SER A 273 -1.35 21.99 44.17
C SER A 273 -2.09 23.20 43.59
N ARG A 274 -2.79 23.96 44.40
CA ARG A 274 -3.35 25.26 44.03
C ARG A 274 -2.27 26.33 43.91
N TYR A 275 -1.30 26.35 44.80
CA TYR A 275 -0.18 27.27 44.78
C TYR A 275 0.66 27.11 43.51
N SER A 276 0.99 25.90 43.12
CA SER A 276 1.72 25.63 41.86
C SER A 276 0.95 26.00 40.60
N ARG A 277 -0.41 26.11 40.69
CA ARG A 277 -1.28 26.48 39.55
C ARG A 277 -1.69 27.95 39.56
N CYS A 278 -1.56 28.65 40.69
CA CYS A 278 -1.93 30.03 40.81
C CYS A 278 -0.83 30.90 40.19
N LEU A 279 -1.08 31.38 38.99
CA LEU A 279 -0.40 32.55 38.45
C LEU A 279 -0.53 33.67 39.52
N LEU A 280 0.58 34.27 39.90
CA LEU A 280 0.78 35.32 40.94
C LEU A 280 -0.14 36.59 40.86
N TYR A 281 -1.32 36.47 40.27
CA TYR A 281 -2.19 37.62 40.04
C TYR A 281 -3.37 37.77 41.03
N THR A 282 -3.41 36.98 42.10
CA THR A 282 -4.52 37.06 43.08
C THR A 282 -4.04 36.89 44.53
N SER A 283 -2.87 37.43 44.90
CA SER A 283 -2.62 37.73 46.28
C SER A 283 -3.15 39.13 46.57
N PRO A 284 -4.22 39.32 47.34
CA PRO A 284 -4.50 40.63 47.90
C PRO A 284 -3.40 40.96 48.89
N SER A 285 -2.64 42.02 48.57
CA SER A 285 -1.72 42.62 49.48
C SER A 285 -2.44 43.00 50.79
N PRO A 286 -1.84 42.79 51.97
CA PRO A 286 -2.46 43.18 53.25
C PRO A 286 -2.66 44.68 53.39
#